data_8421e834e150a620ad1db6425f2d06a4
#
_entry.id   8421e834e150a620ad1db6425f2d06a4
#
_cell.length_a   1.000
_cell.length_b   1.000
_cell.length_c   1.000
_cell.angle_alpha   90.00
_cell.angle_beta   90.00
_cell.angle_gamma   90.00
#
_symmetry.space_group_name_H-M   'P 1'
#
loop_
_entity.id
_entity.type
_entity.pdbx_description
1 polymer ?
#
loop_
_entity_poly.entity_id
_entity_poly.type
_entity_poly.pdbx_seq_one_letter_code
_entity_poly.pdbx_strand_id
1 'polypeptide(L)'
;ATEGTLGNPDITWERAKKYDVGIEARMFRDRLSITADWFREDRRNILTTLGTIPGIYGVATSSVPPVNVGVTKNQGYELLVSWADQVGDLRYSLSGDISYARNKVVYKAEAPNPYYWMNETGFSIGQRLGLVSDGLYNTNEELANRPYNTYTANRASLGDIRYVDLNGDGLIDNKDVAPIGFPNYPEY
;
A
#
# COMPACT_ATOMS: atom_id res chain seq x y z
N ALA A 1 -41.92 -5.18 -2.16
CA ALA A 1 -41.07 -4.01 -1.99
C ALA A 1 -39.68 -4.54 -1.56
N THR A 2 -38.63 -4.16 -2.27
CA THR A 2 -37.23 -4.49 -1.89
C THR A 2 -36.73 -3.33 -1.05
N GLU A 3 -36.19 -3.62 0.13
CA GLU A 3 -35.51 -2.62 0.94
C GLU A 3 -34.23 -2.16 0.24
N GLY A 4 -34.02 -0.86 0.18
CA GLY A 4 -32.79 -0.27 -0.33
C GLY A 4 -31.67 -0.25 0.71
N THR A 5 -30.58 0.41 0.39
CA THR A 5 -29.46 0.63 1.33
C THR A 5 -29.95 1.41 2.54
N LEU A 6 -29.64 0.93 3.74
CA LEU A 6 -29.96 1.60 4.99
C LEU A 6 -29.19 2.92 5.11
N GLY A 7 -29.84 3.97 5.61
CA GLY A 7 -29.19 5.23 5.90
C GLY A 7 -28.36 5.14 7.19
N ASN A 8 -27.22 5.84 7.23
CA ASN A 8 -26.44 6.04 8.45
C ASN A 8 -26.57 7.50 8.89
N PRO A 9 -27.30 7.80 9.98
CA PRO A 9 -27.46 9.17 10.47
C PRO A 9 -26.18 9.75 11.09
N ASP A 10 -25.20 8.90 11.43
CA ASP A 10 -23.97 9.29 12.13
C ASP A 10 -22.80 9.57 11.18
N ILE A 11 -23.07 9.72 9.88
CA ILE A 11 -22.03 10.07 8.91
C ILE A 11 -21.44 11.43 9.24
N THR A 12 -20.12 11.48 9.33
CA THR A 12 -19.35 12.70 9.58
C THR A 12 -18.30 12.92 8.51
N TRP A 13 -17.68 14.11 8.53
CA TRP A 13 -16.55 14.38 7.66
C TRP A 13 -15.27 13.68 8.14
N GLU A 14 -14.46 13.23 7.21
CA GLU A 14 -13.10 12.81 7.51
C GLU A 14 -12.27 13.99 8.05
N ARG A 15 -11.29 13.70 8.88
CA ARG A 15 -10.41 14.69 9.49
C ARG A 15 -8.95 14.31 9.24
N ALA A 16 -8.16 15.28 8.77
CA ALA A 16 -6.73 15.15 8.61
C ALA A 16 -6.00 16.08 9.58
N LYS A 17 -5.01 15.52 10.29
CA LYS A 17 -4.00 16.32 11.01
C LYS A 17 -2.73 16.29 10.18
N LYS A 18 -2.27 17.46 9.79
CA LYS A 18 -1.07 17.62 8.96
C LYS A 18 0.01 18.33 9.77
N TYR A 19 1.21 17.84 9.63
CA TYR A 19 2.44 18.43 10.15
C TYR A 19 3.36 18.61 8.96
N ASP A 20 3.98 19.78 8.89
CA ASP A 20 4.91 20.16 7.85
C ASP A 20 6.03 20.96 8.49
N VAL A 21 7.28 20.56 8.25
CA VAL A 21 8.47 21.24 8.79
C VAL A 21 9.47 21.37 7.66
N GLY A 22 9.67 22.60 7.19
CA GLY A 22 10.57 22.95 6.11
C GLY A 22 11.76 23.76 6.58
N ILE A 23 12.88 23.59 5.90
CA ILE A 23 14.10 24.39 6.04
C ILE A 23 14.53 24.84 4.65
N GLU A 24 14.71 26.15 4.50
CA GLU A 24 15.36 26.74 3.35
C GLU A 24 16.68 27.37 3.77
N ALA A 25 17.76 27.05 3.09
CA ALA A 25 19.06 27.62 3.35
C ALA A 25 19.73 28.05 2.05
N ARG A 26 20.36 29.26 2.09
CA ARG A 26 21.21 29.77 1.02
C ARG A 26 22.59 30.05 1.59
N MET A 27 23.61 29.54 0.93
CA MET A 27 24.97 29.58 1.41
C MET A 27 25.95 29.96 0.28
N PHE A 28 27.17 30.34 0.65
CA PHE A 28 28.25 30.68 -0.29
C PHE A 28 27.88 31.81 -1.27
N ARG A 29 27.25 32.88 -0.78
CA ARG A 29 26.77 34.01 -1.59
C ARG A 29 25.72 33.57 -2.62
N ASP A 30 24.72 32.81 -2.17
CA ASP A 30 23.62 32.25 -2.98
C ASP A 30 24.04 31.20 -4.02
N ARG A 31 25.28 30.70 -3.94
CA ARG A 31 25.70 29.63 -4.86
C ARG A 31 25.05 28.28 -4.52
N LEU A 32 24.87 27.99 -3.23
CA LEU A 32 24.22 26.77 -2.76
C LEU A 32 22.84 27.13 -2.19
N SER A 33 21.80 26.50 -2.73
CA SER A 33 20.44 26.53 -2.19
C SER A 33 20.02 25.14 -1.79
N ILE A 34 19.51 24.99 -0.58
CA ILE A 34 18.97 23.75 -0.04
C ILE A 34 17.57 24.02 0.43
N THR A 35 16.61 23.23 -0.02
CA THR A 35 15.25 23.17 0.51
C THR A 35 15.01 21.75 0.99
N ALA A 36 14.63 21.60 2.24
CA ALA A 36 14.32 20.29 2.83
C ALA A 36 13.02 20.37 3.60
N ASP A 37 12.10 19.47 3.30
CA ASP A 37 10.79 19.39 3.92
C ASP A 37 10.53 17.99 4.47
N TRP A 38 9.92 17.94 5.62
CA TRP A 38 9.37 16.73 6.21
C TRP A 38 7.89 16.95 6.50
N PHE A 39 7.06 16.00 6.06
CA PHE A 39 5.63 16.06 6.28
C PHE A 39 5.06 14.77 6.86
N ARG A 40 3.94 14.93 7.56
CA ARG A 40 3.14 13.84 8.07
C ARG A 40 1.67 14.22 8.07
N GLU A 41 0.83 13.30 7.58
CA GLU A 41 -0.62 13.40 7.65
C GLU A 41 -1.19 12.17 8.36
N ASP A 42 -1.97 12.39 9.42
CA ASP A 42 -2.78 11.38 10.09
C ASP A 42 -4.25 11.65 9.76
N ARG A 43 -4.88 10.80 8.94
CA ARG A 43 -6.26 10.94 8.49
C ARG A 43 -7.15 9.93 9.19
N ARG A 44 -8.28 10.40 9.73
CA ARG A 44 -9.22 9.61 10.52
C ARG A 44 -10.66 9.86 10.05
N ASN A 45 -11.58 9.04 10.54
CA ASN A 45 -12.99 9.07 10.18
C ASN A 45 -13.23 8.88 8.68
N ILE A 46 -12.36 8.13 8.01
CA ILE A 46 -12.52 7.81 6.60
C ILE A 46 -13.73 6.89 6.46
N LEU A 47 -14.60 7.22 5.53
CA LEU A 47 -15.80 6.44 5.26
C LEU A 47 -15.41 5.09 4.66
N THR A 48 -15.76 3.99 5.34
CA THR A 48 -15.46 2.62 4.91
C THR A 48 -16.71 1.76 5.01
N THR A 49 -16.81 0.76 4.14
CA THR A 49 -17.82 -0.30 4.29
C THR A 49 -17.35 -1.29 5.36
N LEU A 50 -18.29 -1.79 6.16
CA LEU A 50 -17.99 -2.86 7.12
C LEU A 50 -17.77 -4.17 6.39
N GLY A 51 -16.63 -4.79 6.62
CA GLY A 51 -16.28 -6.09 6.02
C GLY A 51 -17.06 -7.26 6.58
N THR A 52 -17.61 -7.09 7.79
CA THR A 52 -18.41 -8.13 8.45
C THR A 52 -19.59 -7.52 9.19
N ILE A 53 -20.76 -8.12 9.03
CA ILE A 53 -21.93 -7.85 9.85
C ILE A 53 -22.34 -9.17 10.51
N PRO A 54 -22.69 -9.17 11.81
CA PRO A 54 -23.27 -10.36 12.42
C PRO A 54 -24.52 -10.81 11.65
N GLY A 55 -24.54 -12.07 11.24
CA GLY A 55 -25.66 -12.64 10.46
C GLY A 55 -27.04 -12.53 11.16
N ILE A 56 -27.04 -12.28 12.49
CA ILE A 56 -28.23 -12.05 13.28
C ILE A 56 -29.03 -10.80 12.85
N TYR A 57 -28.39 -9.86 12.15
CA TYR A 57 -29.10 -8.68 11.64
C TYR A 57 -29.98 -8.96 10.42
N GLY A 58 -29.82 -10.13 9.76
CA GLY A 58 -30.67 -10.55 8.64
C GLY A 58 -30.60 -9.65 7.40
N VAL A 59 -29.64 -8.74 7.33
CA VAL A 59 -29.46 -7.82 6.20
C VAL A 59 -28.26 -8.25 5.35
N ALA A 60 -28.36 -8.08 4.04
CA ALA A 60 -27.24 -8.32 3.14
C ALA A 60 -26.14 -7.30 3.40
N THR A 61 -24.86 -7.72 3.30
CA THR A 61 -23.69 -6.86 3.52
C THR A 61 -23.71 -5.63 2.59
N SER A 62 -24.26 -5.79 1.38
CA SER A 62 -24.43 -4.72 0.40
C SER A 62 -25.46 -3.64 0.80
N SER A 63 -26.34 -3.93 1.75
CA SER A 63 -27.37 -3.01 2.24
C SER A 63 -26.92 -2.23 3.49
N VAL A 64 -25.73 -2.55 4.02
CA VAL A 64 -25.18 -1.84 5.18
C VAL A 64 -24.54 -0.54 4.76
N PRO A 65 -24.90 0.57 5.43
CA PRO A 65 -24.33 1.86 5.13
C PRO A 65 -22.85 1.90 5.53
N PRO A 66 -22.04 2.70 4.83
CA PRO A 66 -20.66 2.94 5.24
C PRO A 66 -20.58 3.68 6.58
N VAL A 67 -19.47 3.52 7.28
CA VAL A 67 -19.20 4.11 8.60
C VAL A 67 -17.85 4.84 8.61
N ASN A 68 -17.73 5.88 9.44
CA ASN A 68 -16.54 6.71 9.55
C ASN A 68 -15.51 6.14 10.55
N VAL A 69 -14.86 5.04 10.19
CA VAL A 69 -13.92 4.35 11.09
C VAL A 69 -12.52 4.18 10.51
N GLY A 70 -12.34 4.40 9.21
CA GLY A 70 -11.05 4.23 8.56
C GLY A 70 -9.99 5.21 9.07
N VAL A 71 -8.76 4.73 9.19
CA VAL A 71 -7.59 5.51 9.62
C VAL A 71 -6.44 5.22 8.68
N THR A 72 -5.84 6.26 8.13
CA THR A 72 -4.63 6.17 7.32
C THR A 72 -3.58 7.15 7.81
N LYS A 73 -2.34 6.88 7.47
CA LYS A 73 -1.18 7.71 7.75
C LYS A 73 -0.37 7.87 6.48
N ASN A 74 0.13 9.07 6.25
CA ASN A 74 1.11 9.35 5.20
C ASN A 74 2.24 10.18 5.80
N GLN A 75 3.49 9.91 5.42
CA GLN A 75 4.64 10.67 5.85
C GLN A 75 5.74 10.58 4.80
N GLY A 76 6.57 11.62 4.74
CA GLY A 76 7.64 11.68 3.76
C GLY A 76 8.61 12.81 4.02
N TYR A 77 9.56 12.93 3.13
CA TYR A 77 10.50 14.04 3.07
C TYR A 77 10.81 14.39 1.61
N GLU A 78 11.17 15.63 1.40
CA GLU A 78 11.59 16.19 0.13
C GLU A 78 12.89 16.95 0.35
N LEU A 79 13.83 16.83 -0.56
CA LEU A 79 15.10 17.53 -0.55
C LEU A 79 15.41 18.03 -1.95
N LEU A 80 15.60 19.31 -2.09
CA LEU A 80 16.10 19.96 -3.29
C LEU A 80 17.44 20.61 -2.97
N VAL A 81 18.46 20.31 -3.76
CA VAL A 81 19.77 20.94 -3.67
C VAL A 81 20.13 21.55 -5.02
N SER A 82 20.51 22.80 -5.02
CA SER A 82 20.93 23.51 -6.23
C SER A 82 22.25 24.24 -6.00
N TRP A 83 23.14 24.12 -6.95
CA TRP A 83 24.41 24.84 -7.01
C TRP A 83 24.48 25.67 -8.27
N ALA A 84 24.82 26.94 -8.16
CA ALA A 84 25.04 27.83 -9.30
C ALA A 84 26.35 28.60 -9.10
N ASP A 85 27.18 28.64 -10.12
CA ASP A 85 28.45 29.36 -10.06
C ASP A 85 28.87 29.91 -11.42
N GLN A 86 29.92 30.74 -11.42
CA GLN A 86 30.53 31.31 -12.61
C GLN A 86 32.04 31.19 -12.50
N VAL A 87 32.65 30.66 -13.56
CA VAL A 87 34.11 30.58 -13.72
C VAL A 87 34.50 31.31 -15.01
N GLY A 88 35.09 32.52 -14.89
CA GLY A 88 35.31 33.40 -16.03
C GLY A 88 33.96 33.80 -16.68
N ASP A 89 33.83 33.55 -17.98
CA ASP A 89 32.59 33.83 -18.73
C ASP A 89 31.58 32.68 -18.70
N LEU A 90 31.97 31.50 -18.16
CA LEU A 90 31.14 30.32 -18.09
C LEU A 90 30.24 30.39 -16.83
N ARG A 91 28.92 30.43 -17.01
CA ARG A 91 27.92 30.26 -15.96
C ARG A 91 27.35 28.84 -16.04
N TYR A 92 27.27 28.16 -14.89
CA TYR A 92 26.70 26.83 -14.80
C TYR A 92 25.81 26.70 -13.57
N SER A 93 24.84 25.81 -13.66
CA SER A 93 24.01 25.39 -12.53
C SER A 93 23.78 23.90 -12.58
N LEU A 94 23.72 23.30 -11.39
CA LEU A 94 23.41 21.92 -11.18
C LEU A 94 22.37 21.83 -10.07
N SER A 95 21.28 21.06 -10.30
CA SER A 95 20.28 20.82 -9.29
C SER A 95 19.89 19.34 -9.28
N GLY A 96 19.53 18.86 -8.11
CA GLY A 96 19.00 17.53 -7.91
C GLY A 96 17.96 17.55 -6.81
N ASP A 97 16.93 16.74 -6.97
CA ASP A 97 15.89 16.55 -5.98
C ASP A 97 15.71 15.07 -5.65
N ILE A 98 15.27 14.82 -4.44
CA ILE A 98 14.85 13.51 -3.97
C ILE A 98 13.61 13.68 -3.11
N SER A 99 12.59 12.89 -3.38
CA SER A 99 11.39 12.83 -2.57
C SER A 99 11.09 11.38 -2.16
N TYR A 100 10.55 11.22 -0.97
CA TYR A 100 10.10 9.94 -0.47
C TYR A 100 8.82 10.13 0.32
N ALA A 101 7.78 9.40 -0.03
CA ALA A 101 6.52 9.41 0.68
C ALA A 101 5.99 7.99 0.84
N ARG A 102 5.56 7.65 2.05
CA ARG A 102 4.96 6.36 2.33
C ARG A 102 3.66 6.51 3.10
N ASN A 103 2.63 5.88 2.56
CA ASN A 103 1.33 5.79 3.23
C ASN A 103 1.13 4.42 3.88
N LYS A 104 0.17 4.35 4.80
CA LYS A 104 -0.21 3.12 5.48
C LYS A 104 -1.67 3.16 5.88
N VAL A 105 -2.39 2.07 5.62
CA VAL A 105 -3.70 1.81 6.23
C VAL A 105 -3.46 1.39 7.68
N VAL A 106 -3.84 2.24 8.62
CA VAL A 106 -3.68 1.98 10.06
C VAL A 106 -4.83 1.14 10.58
N TYR A 107 -6.03 1.46 10.10
CA TYR A 107 -7.24 0.72 10.45
C TYR A 107 -8.26 0.80 9.30
N LYS A 108 -8.85 -0.33 9.01
CA LYS A 108 -10.00 -0.49 8.13
C LYS A 108 -10.91 -1.55 8.76
N ALA A 109 -12.23 -1.36 8.70
CA ALA A 109 -13.19 -2.32 9.23
C ALA A 109 -13.30 -3.55 8.32
N GLU A 110 -12.24 -4.34 8.26
CA GLU A 110 -12.14 -5.54 7.41
C GLU A 110 -12.80 -6.74 8.06
N ALA A 111 -13.25 -7.70 7.23
CA ALA A 111 -13.62 -9.03 7.73
C ALA A 111 -12.37 -9.69 8.35
N PRO A 112 -12.54 -10.46 9.44
CA PRO A 112 -11.43 -11.23 9.98
C PRO A 112 -10.87 -12.19 8.93
N ASN A 113 -9.61 -12.02 8.59
CA ASN A 113 -8.88 -12.92 7.71
C ASN A 113 -8.04 -13.88 8.55
N PRO A 114 -7.86 -15.15 8.11
CA PRO A 114 -7.08 -16.14 8.85
C PRO A 114 -5.61 -15.77 8.94
N TYR A 115 -5.10 -15.00 7.98
CA TYR A 115 -3.69 -14.62 7.89
C TYR A 115 -3.54 -13.11 7.75
N TYR A 116 -2.55 -12.53 8.43
CA TYR A 116 -2.32 -11.08 8.47
C TYR A 116 -2.02 -10.46 7.10
N TRP A 117 -1.39 -11.21 6.20
CA TRP A 117 -1.05 -10.73 4.86
C TRP A 117 -2.27 -10.59 3.93
N MET A 118 -3.40 -11.16 4.29
CA MET A 118 -4.65 -11.00 3.56
C MET A 118 -5.39 -9.70 3.90
N ASN A 119 -4.94 -8.95 4.90
CA ASN A 119 -5.54 -7.69 5.29
C ASN A 119 -4.97 -6.53 4.47
N GLU A 120 -5.75 -5.46 4.32
CA GLU A 120 -5.24 -4.17 3.85
C GLU A 120 -4.63 -3.37 4.99
N THR A 121 -5.16 -3.53 6.21
CA THR A 121 -4.62 -2.93 7.44
C THR A 121 -3.17 -3.37 7.66
N GLY A 122 -2.30 -2.39 7.80
CA GLY A 122 -0.86 -2.64 7.96
C GLY A 122 -0.04 -2.42 6.69
N PHE A 123 -0.66 -2.34 5.53
CA PHE A 123 -0.01 -2.14 4.24
C PHE A 123 -0.34 -0.77 3.64
N SER A 124 0.33 -0.44 2.53
CA SER A 124 0.10 0.81 1.81
C SER A 124 -1.26 0.80 1.10
N ILE A 125 -1.86 1.97 0.92
CA ILE A 125 -3.06 2.16 0.10
C ILE A 125 -2.71 1.78 -1.34
N GLY A 126 -3.52 0.91 -1.95
CA GLY A 126 -3.25 0.43 -3.31
C GLY A 126 -2.07 -0.55 -3.39
N GLN A 127 -1.73 -1.21 -2.29
CA GLN A 127 -0.76 -2.30 -2.28
C GLN A 127 -1.16 -3.38 -3.28
N ARG A 128 -0.22 -3.79 -4.12
CA ARG A 128 -0.43 -4.90 -5.05
C ARG A 128 -0.44 -6.21 -4.29
N LEU A 129 -1.41 -7.05 -4.61
CA LEU A 129 -1.54 -8.38 -4.05
C LEU A 129 -1.29 -9.41 -5.15
N GLY A 130 -0.63 -10.50 -4.81
CA GLY A 130 -0.34 -11.60 -5.74
C GLY A 130 0.31 -12.77 -5.04
N LEU A 131 0.56 -13.83 -5.80
CA LEU A 131 1.30 -14.98 -5.32
C LEU A 131 2.79 -14.63 -5.23
N VAL A 132 3.42 -15.00 -4.13
CA VAL A 132 4.86 -14.82 -3.92
C VAL A 132 5.61 -15.90 -4.69
N SER A 133 6.59 -15.50 -5.51
CA SER A 133 7.47 -16.44 -6.22
C SER A 133 8.80 -16.59 -5.47
N ASP A 134 9.32 -17.81 -5.42
CA ASP A 134 10.67 -18.11 -4.91
C ASP A 134 11.61 -18.68 -6.00
N GLY A 135 11.25 -18.47 -7.25
CA GLY A 135 12.07 -18.85 -8.40
C GLY A 135 11.29 -19.61 -9.48
N LEU A 136 12.00 -20.48 -10.18
CA LEU A 136 11.46 -21.31 -11.26
C LEU A 136 11.62 -22.80 -10.90
N TYR A 137 10.79 -23.65 -11.48
CA TYR A 137 11.00 -25.10 -11.40
C TYR A 137 12.18 -25.51 -12.28
N ASN A 138 13.27 -25.95 -11.65
CA ASN A 138 14.52 -26.32 -12.35
C ASN A 138 14.67 -27.83 -12.50
N THR A 139 13.99 -28.63 -11.70
CA THR A 139 14.12 -30.09 -11.69
C THR A 139 12.76 -30.78 -11.71
N ASN A 140 12.74 -32.03 -12.21
CA ASN A 140 11.55 -32.86 -12.16
C ASN A 140 11.14 -33.25 -10.73
N GLU A 141 12.10 -33.26 -9.80
CA GLU A 141 11.84 -33.51 -8.38
C GLU A 141 11.04 -32.34 -7.74
N GLU A 142 11.42 -31.11 -8.03
CA GLU A 142 10.66 -29.91 -7.59
C GLU A 142 9.24 -29.94 -8.17
N LEU A 143 9.07 -30.29 -9.44
CA LEU A 143 7.76 -30.43 -10.06
C LEU A 143 6.90 -31.54 -9.42
N ALA A 144 7.52 -32.67 -9.05
CA ALA A 144 6.81 -33.77 -8.43
C ALA A 144 6.32 -33.44 -7.01
N ASN A 145 7.10 -32.69 -6.28
CA ASN A 145 6.84 -32.30 -4.87
C ASN A 145 6.13 -30.96 -4.68
N ARG A 146 5.67 -30.32 -5.78
CA ARG A 146 5.03 -29.02 -5.69
C ARG A 146 3.66 -29.06 -4.99
N PRO A 147 3.27 -27.98 -4.31
CA PRO A 147 1.89 -27.81 -3.85
C PRO A 147 0.92 -27.76 -5.05
N TYR A 148 -0.32 -28.15 -4.81
CA TYR A 148 -1.36 -28.12 -5.85
C TYR A 148 -1.77 -26.68 -6.14
N ASN A 149 -1.57 -26.23 -7.39
CA ASN A 149 -1.92 -24.88 -7.82
C ASN A 149 -3.35 -24.85 -8.39
N THR A 150 -4.26 -24.19 -7.67
CA THR A 150 -5.68 -24.08 -8.04
C THR A 150 -5.91 -23.17 -9.24
N TYR A 151 -5.06 -22.14 -9.45
CA TYR A 151 -5.19 -21.20 -10.55
C TYR A 151 -4.80 -21.75 -11.92
N THR A 152 -3.88 -22.72 -11.94
CA THR A 152 -3.39 -23.35 -13.18
C THR A 152 -3.91 -24.77 -13.39
N ALA A 153 -4.88 -25.21 -12.57
CA ALA A 153 -5.31 -26.60 -12.52
C ALA A 153 -4.10 -27.56 -12.36
N ASN A 154 -3.14 -27.13 -11.56
CA ASN A 154 -1.88 -27.83 -11.27
C ASN A 154 -1.00 -28.15 -12.51
N ARG A 155 -1.13 -27.37 -13.57
CA ARG A 155 -0.26 -27.49 -14.74
C ARG A 155 0.99 -26.66 -14.52
N ALA A 156 2.15 -27.31 -14.51
CA ALA A 156 3.46 -26.66 -14.47
C ALA A 156 4.49 -27.50 -15.22
N SER A 157 5.47 -26.84 -15.80
CA SER A 157 6.59 -27.41 -16.53
C SER A 157 7.91 -26.86 -15.98
N LEU A 158 9.03 -27.45 -16.37
CA LEU A 158 10.35 -26.89 -16.08
C LEU A 158 10.45 -25.48 -16.69
N GLY A 159 10.94 -24.53 -15.89
CA GLY A 159 11.02 -23.14 -16.27
C GLY A 159 9.81 -22.28 -15.90
N ASP A 160 8.70 -22.88 -15.45
CA ASP A 160 7.56 -22.13 -14.93
C ASP A 160 7.85 -21.56 -13.55
N ILE A 161 7.10 -20.49 -13.19
CA ILE A 161 7.24 -19.82 -11.89
C ILE A 161 6.80 -20.76 -10.76
N ARG A 162 7.66 -20.90 -9.75
CA ARG A 162 7.37 -21.57 -8.50
C ARG A 162 6.79 -20.58 -7.50
N TYR A 163 5.57 -20.87 -7.04
CA TYR A 163 4.89 -20.06 -6.03
C TYR A 163 5.03 -20.67 -4.64
N VAL A 164 5.10 -19.81 -3.65
CA VAL A 164 5.23 -20.20 -2.24
C VAL A 164 3.85 -20.51 -1.66
N ASP A 165 3.71 -21.67 -1.05
CA ASP A 165 2.61 -22.02 -0.16
C ASP A 165 2.87 -21.31 1.19
N LEU A 166 2.24 -20.13 1.39
CA LEU A 166 2.51 -19.27 2.54
C LEU A 166 1.93 -19.82 3.84
N ASN A 167 0.83 -20.57 3.75
CA ASN A 167 0.17 -21.13 4.92
C ASN A 167 0.55 -22.58 5.20
N GLY A 168 1.24 -23.26 4.27
CA GLY A 168 1.73 -24.62 4.40
C GLY A 168 0.63 -25.69 4.31
N ASP A 169 -0.50 -25.41 3.65
CA ASP A 169 -1.61 -26.36 3.55
C ASP A 169 -1.52 -27.29 2.33
N GLY A 170 -0.47 -27.18 1.50
CA GLY A 170 -0.22 -27.99 0.30
C GLY A 170 -0.96 -27.48 -0.93
N LEU A 171 -1.64 -26.35 -0.86
CA LEU A 171 -2.35 -25.70 -1.94
C LEU A 171 -1.76 -24.33 -2.25
N ILE A 172 -1.80 -23.92 -3.51
CA ILE A 172 -1.62 -22.51 -3.90
C ILE A 172 -3.00 -21.97 -4.25
N ASP A 173 -3.57 -21.17 -3.36
CA ASP A 173 -4.92 -20.63 -3.51
C ASP A 173 -4.98 -19.14 -3.06
N ASN A 174 -6.18 -18.63 -2.83
CA ASN A 174 -6.40 -17.26 -2.39
C ASN A 174 -5.81 -16.93 -1.01
N LYS A 175 -5.50 -17.94 -0.18
CA LYS A 175 -4.87 -17.73 1.13
C LYS A 175 -3.37 -17.44 1.02
N ASP A 176 -2.75 -17.74 -0.13
CA ASP A 176 -1.35 -17.45 -0.42
C ASP A 176 -1.15 -16.13 -1.16
N VAL A 177 -2.23 -15.42 -1.42
CA VAL A 177 -2.18 -14.08 -2.00
C VAL A 177 -1.75 -13.09 -0.94
N ALA A 178 -0.58 -12.50 -1.13
CA ALA A 178 0.06 -11.60 -0.18
C ALA A 178 0.51 -10.28 -0.86
N PRO A 179 0.86 -9.25 -0.10
CA PRO A 179 1.45 -8.03 -0.64
C PRO A 179 2.74 -8.34 -1.40
N ILE A 180 2.79 -7.92 -2.66
CA ILE A 180 3.97 -8.07 -3.53
C ILE A 180 4.41 -6.73 -4.08
N GLY A 181 5.74 -6.54 -4.22
CA GLY A 181 6.31 -5.34 -4.81
C GLY A 181 5.87 -4.04 -4.12
N PHE A 182 5.81 -2.99 -4.91
CA PHE A 182 5.40 -1.65 -4.45
C PHE A 182 3.91 -1.40 -4.67
N PRO A 183 3.29 -0.47 -3.91
CA PRO A 183 1.92 -0.05 -4.15
C PRO A 183 1.76 0.65 -5.52
N ASN A 184 0.51 0.88 -5.94
CA ASN A 184 0.24 1.57 -7.20
C ASN A 184 0.67 3.05 -7.19
N TYR A 185 0.85 3.62 -6.01
CA TYR A 185 1.37 4.98 -5.83
C TYR A 185 2.88 4.92 -5.58
N PRO A 186 3.67 5.72 -6.31
CA PRO A 186 5.11 5.75 -6.12
C PRO A 186 5.53 6.14 -4.69
N GLU A 187 6.60 5.53 -4.20
CA GLU A 187 7.21 5.79 -2.89
C GLU A 187 8.67 6.30 -3.07
N TYR A 188 8.94 7.16 -4.05
CA TYR A 188 10.27 7.74 -4.28
C TYR A 188 10.32 9.20 -3.98
#